data_aff72380ed33a712df2159a59542f1dd
#
_entry.id   aff72380ed33a712df2159a59542f1dd
#
_cell.length_a   1.000
_cell.length_b   1.000
_cell.length_c   1.000
_cell.angle_alpha   90.00
_cell.angle_beta   90.00
_cell.angle_gamma   90.00
#
_symmetry.space_group_name_H-M   'P 1'
#
loop_
_entity.id
_entity.type
_entity.pdbx_description
1 polymer ?
#
loop_
_entity_poly.entity_id
_entity_poly.type
_entity_poly.pdbx_seq_one_letter_code
_entity_poly.pdbx_strand_id
1 'polypeptide(L)'
;RSFARYIDTEGKIEFPPFVGRCNHEQSCGHHFTPKEFFEKNPDKNETFAKNEIVSYKKREMPKPLPTSYIDENIMRSSLRCYEANNLFLFLSSQFGETAALSLMKKYHVGTSKHWNGATVFWQVDNQGKVRTGKVMLYNPDTGKRVKEPYNHVSWVHSLIPHKDYNLSQCFFGEHLLNEDKTKPIALVESEKTSLIASYYLPQFLWIASGGKNGCFNAKSLSVLRDRDVVLFPDLGATVAWQDKLPLMKALGVRASLFDFLEQQATEEDKSKGLDIADYLLKIKPSEARLQAMMKKNPAIQKLIDAFKLEIVDEPQPRFHPPKRQRGFRL
;
A
#
# COMPACT_ATOMS: atom_id res chain seq x y z
N ARG A 1 -24.17 10.09 1.00
CA ARG A 1 -23.69 11.47 0.72
C ARG A 1 -22.19 11.52 1.04
N SER A 2 -21.43 12.09 0.13
CA SER A 2 -19.96 12.04 0.14
C SER A 2 -19.28 13.29 0.73
N PHE A 3 -20.01 14.10 1.49
CA PHE A 3 -19.52 15.36 2.06
C PHE A 3 -19.80 15.43 3.58
N ALA A 4 -18.74 15.63 4.37
CA ALA A 4 -18.81 15.85 5.81
C ALA A 4 -18.63 17.35 6.11
N ARG A 5 -19.65 17.97 6.70
CA ARG A 5 -19.62 19.38 7.13
C ARG A 5 -18.90 19.50 8.48
N TYR A 6 -18.15 20.58 8.67
CA TYR A 6 -17.73 20.97 10.01
C TYR A 6 -18.93 21.59 10.76
N ILE A 7 -19.09 21.18 11.99
CA ILE A 7 -20.09 21.72 12.91
C ILE A 7 -19.40 22.17 14.19
N ASP A 8 -19.85 23.28 14.74
CA ASP A 8 -19.45 23.68 16.07
C ASP A 8 -20.32 22.93 17.10
N THR A 9 -19.67 22.08 17.91
CA THR A 9 -20.36 21.29 18.93
C THR A 9 -20.92 22.11 20.10
N GLU A 10 -20.47 23.36 20.26
CA GLU A 10 -20.98 24.29 21.25
C GLU A 10 -22.11 25.18 20.72
N GLY A 11 -22.41 25.07 19.40
CA GLY A 11 -23.52 25.79 18.76
C GLY A 11 -23.32 27.29 18.64
N LYS A 12 -22.11 27.81 18.89
CA LYS A 12 -21.78 29.24 18.83
C LYS A 12 -21.56 29.74 17.41
N ILE A 13 -21.20 28.84 16.50
CA ILE A 13 -20.83 29.15 15.10
C ILE A 13 -21.60 28.26 14.14
N GLU A 14 -22.37 28.88 13.25
CA GLU A 14 -22.98 28.18 12.14
C GLU A 14 -22.09 28.32 10.88
N PHE A 15 -21.39 27.29 10.54
CA PHE A 15 -20.58 27.28 9.32
C PHE A 15 -21.45 27.13 8.06
N PRO A 16 -21.14 27.87 6.98
CA PRO A 16 -21.80 27.69 5.70
C PRO A 16 -21.71 26.23 5.19
N PRO A 17 -22.67 25.79 4.34
CA PRO A 17 -22.73 24.40 3.86
C PRO A 17 -21.49 23.89 3.13
N PHE A 18 -20.64 24.79 2.62
CA PHE A 18 -19.40 24.45 1.91
C PHE A 18 -18.19 24.30 2.83
N VAL A 19 -18.29 24.63 4.12
CA VAL A 19 -17.21 24.42 5.10
C VAL A 19 -17.25 22.96 5.52
N GLY A 20 -16.33 22.16 4.95
CA GLY A 20 -16.35 20.73 5.15
C GLY A 20 -15.34 20.01 4.26
N ARG A 21 -15.36 18.69 4.35
CA ARG A 21 -14.48 17.79 3.61
C ARG A 21 -15.29 16.84 2.73
N CYS A 22 -14.92 16.76 1.46
CA CYS A 22 -15.45 15.74 0.57
C CYS A 22 -14.76 14.38 0.82
N ASN A 23 -15.55 13.31 0.93
CA ASN A 23 -14.98 11.96 1.05
C ASN A 23 -14.20 11.52 -0.21
N HIS A 24 -14.39 12.24 -1.32
CA HIS A 24 -13.62 12.09 -2.57
C HIS A 24 -12.61 13.24 -2.75
N GLU A 25 -12.08 13.79 -1.67
CA GLU A 25 -11.13 14.91 -1.66
C GLU A 25 -9.99 14.74 -2.69
N GLN A 26 -9.48 13.53 -2.84
CA GLN A 26 -8.39 13.23 -3.80
C GLN A 26 -8.80 13.43 -5.27
N SER A 27 -10.09 13.36 -5.59
CA SER A 27 -10.60 13.53 -6.95
C SER A 27 -11.29 14.87 -7.18
N CYS A 28 -11.94 15.45 -6.17
CA CYS A 28 -12.65 16.72 -6.29
C CYS A 28 -11.91 17.90 -5.64
N GLY A 29 -10.86 17.66 -4.85
CA GLY A 29 -10.03 18.67 -4.21
C GLY A 29 -10.72 19.48 -3.10
N HIS A 30 -11.98 19.19 -2.76
CA HIS A 30 -12.74 20.03 -1.82
C HIS A 30 -12.45 19.64 -0.37
N HIS A 31 -11.66 20.46 0.30
CA HIS A 31 -11.48 20.48 1.75
C HIS A 31 -11.33 21.92 2.20
N PHE A 32 -12.42 22.51 2.72
CA PHE A 32 -12.45 23.88 3.21
C PHE A 32 -12.60 23.86 4.73
N THR A 33 -11.53 24.20 5.41
CA THR A 33 -11.45 24.07 6.87
C THR A 33 -12.06 25.29 7.60
N PRO A 34 -12.47 25.15 8.88
CA PRO A 34 -12.84 26.30 9.72
C PRO A 34 -11.73 27.38 9.78
N LYS A 35 -10.47 26.99 9.81
CA LYS A 35 -9.33 27.91 9.80
C LYS A 35 -9.35 28.79 8.54
N GLU A 36 -9.44 28.17 7.36
CA GLU A 36 -9.52 28.89 6.09
C GLU A 36 -10.76 29.78 5.99
N PHE A 37 -11.87 29.36 6.62
CA PHE A 37 -13.08 30.16 6.69
C PHE A 37 -12.85 31.46 7.50
N PHE A 38 -12.20 31.40 8.66
CA PHE A 38 -11.87 32.58 9.47
C PHE A 38 -10.79 33.46 8.85
N GLU A 39 -9.81 32.87 8.18
CA GLU A 39 -8.80 33.63 7.43
C GLU A 39 -9.42 34.49 6.31
N LYS A 40 -10.45 33.95 5.64
CA LYS A 40 -11.18 34.67 4.58
C LYS A 40 -12.30 35.60 5.09
N ASN A 41 -12.67 35.47 6.36
CA ASN A 41 -13.73 36.29 6.99
C ASN A 41 -13.25 36.83 8.36
N PRO A 42 -12.26 37.76 8.37
CA PRO A 42 -11.66 38.25 9.62
C PRO A 42 -12.64 38.94 10.54
N ASP A 43 -13.65 39.63 10.00
CA ASP A 43 -14.69 40.30 10.79
C ASP A 43 -15.50 39.31 11.66
N LYS A 44 -15.67 38.09 11.21
CA LYS A 44 -16.35 37.04 11.99
C LYS A 44 -15.46 36.46 13.08
N ASN A 45 -14.14 36.58 12.97
CA ASN A 45 -13.19 36.13 13.98
C ASN A 45 -13.14 37.08 15.18
N GLU A 46 -13.27 38.42 14.95
CA GLU A 46 -13.24 39.42 16.02
C GLU A 46 -14.47 39.38 16.92
N THR A 47 -15.63 38.98 16.40
CA THR A 47 -16.88 38.86 17.17
C THR A 47 -16.79 37.71 18.20
N PHE A 48 -15.97 36.70 17.94
CA PHE A 48 -15.78 35.55 18.83
C PHE A 48 -14.60 35.72 19.80
N ALA A 49 -13.61 36.57 19.46
CA ALA A 49 -12.44 36.80 20.30
C ALA A 49 -12.73 37.72 21.51
N LYS A 50 -13.85 38.44 21.51
CA LYS A 50 -14.23 39.39 22.60
C LYS A 50 -15.07 38.78 23.74
N ASN A 51 -15.57 37.58 23.58
CA ASN A 51 -16.30 36.89 24.62
C ASN A 51 -15.49 35.74 25.19
N GLU A 52 -14.98 35.98 26.40
CA GLU A 52 -14.41 35.01 27.34
C GLU A 52 -12.95 34.57 27.08
N ILE A 53 -12.03 35.19 27.81
CA ILE A 53 -10.93 34.47 28.44
C ILE A 53 -11.55 33.50 29.45
N VAL A 54 -12.21 32.45 28.96
CA VAL A 54 -12.51 31.27 29.75
C VAL A 54 -11.19 30.58 29.94
N SER A 55 -10.70 30.50 31.18
CA SER A 55 -9.56 29.67 31.51
C SER A 55 -9.83 28.27 30.94
N TYR A 56 -9.19 27.94 29.85
CA TYR A 56 -9.20 26.58 29.34
C TYR A 56 -8.59 25.68 30.44
N LYS A 57 -9.44 25.12 31.29
CA LYS A 57 -9.06 23.88 31.99
C LYS A 57 -8.60 22.97 30.88
N LYS A 58 -7.29 22.72 30.85
CA LYS A 58 -6.64 21.77 29.94
C LYS A 58 -7.47 20.50 30.03
N ARG A 59 -8.39 20.27 29.05
CA ARG A 59 -9.16 19.02 29.01
C ARG A 59 -8.08 17.95 28.98
N GLU A 60 -8.07 17.11 30.01
CA GLU A 60 -7.23 15.93 29.97
C GLU A 60 -7.55 15.21 28.66
N MET A 61 -6.57 15.15 27.77
CA MET A 61 -6.74 14.42 26.52
C MET A 61 -7.17 13.00 26.90
N PRO A 62 -8.31 12.51 26.40
CA PRO A 62 -8.73 11.15 26.71
C PRO A 62 -7.56 10.22 26.42
N LYS A 63 -7.24 9.33 27.36
CA LYS A 63 -6.15 8.36 27.17
C LYS A 63 -6.37 7.66 25.83
N PRO A 64 -5.37 7.60 24.96
CA PRO A 64 -5.52 6.95 23.66
C PRO A 64 -6.02 5.52 23.88
N LEU A 65 -7.10 5.17 23.20
CA LEU A 65 -7.63 3.81 23.25
C LEU A 65 -6.56 2.81 22.78
N PRO A 66 -6.47 1.63 23.41
CA PRO A 66 -5.55 0.60 22.97
C PRO A 66 -5.85 0.20 21.52
N THR A 67 -4.80 -0.10 20.76
CA THR A 67 -4.95 -0.57 19.37
C THR A 67 -5.73 -1.88 19.34
N SER A 68 -6.73 -1.97 18.46
CA SER A 68 -7.46 -3.21 18.19
C SER A 68 -6.69 -4.11 17.21
N TYR A 69 -6.89 -5.41 17.34
CA TYR A 69 -6.26 -6.43 16.48
C TYR A 69 -7.32 -7.39 15.95
N ILE A 70 -7.08 -7.93 14.78
CA ILE A 70 -7.88 -9.02 14.21
C ILE A 70 -7.32 -10.36 14.70
N ASP A 71 -8.19 -11.32 14.97
CA ASP A 71 -7.79 -12.69 15.32
C ASP A 71 -6.97 -13.30 14.17
N GLU A 72 -5.79 -13.81 14.51
CA GLU A 72 -4.88 -14.42 13.55
C GLU A 72 -5.54 -15.60 12.78
N ASN A 73 -6.48 -16.32 13.38
CA ASN A 73 -7.20 -17.41 12.73
C ASN A 73 -8.02 -16.90 11.52
N ILE A 74 -8.53 -15.66 11.57
CA ILE A 74 -9.22 -15.05 10.43
C ILE A 74 -8.22 -14.85 9.28
N MET A 75 -7.03 -14.33 9.56
CA MET A 75 -5.97 -14.21 8.57
C MET A 75 -5.59 -15.59 8.01
N ARG A 76 -5.24 -16.54 8.87
CA ARG A 76 -4.80 -17.90 8.49
C ARG A 76 -5.85 -18.61 7.63
N SER A 77 -7.13 -18.44 7.94
CA SER A 77 -8.23 -19.03 7.16
C SER A 77 -8.31 -18.54 5.72
N SER A 78 -7.77 -17.35 5.43
CA SER A 78 -7.74 -16.75 4.09
C SER A 78 -6.51 -17.18 3.26
N LEU A 79 -5.44 -17.70 3.91
CA LEU A 79 -4.18 -18.06 3.24
C LEU A 79 -4.29 -19.39 2.48
N ARG A 80 -5.32 -19.51 1.66
CA ARG A 80 -5.68 -20.71 0.88
C ARG A 80 -6.53 -20.33 -0.35
N CYS A 81 -6.91 -21.33 -1.15
CA CYS A 81 -7.75 -21.17 -2.36
C CYS A 81 -7.15 -20.14 -3.33
N TYR A 82 -5.85 -20.19 -3.52
CA TYR A 82 -5.16 -19.24 -4.40
C TYR A 82 -5.55 -19.38 -5.87
N GLU A 83 -5.98 -20.59 -6.28
CA GLU A 83 -6.54 -20.88 -7.60
C GLU A 83 -7.76 -20.01 -7.94
N ALA A 84 -8.46 -19.50 -6.93
CA ALA A 84 -9.59 -18.58 -7.10
C ALA A 84 -9.19 -17.10 -6.94
N ASN A 85 -7.90 -16.79 -6.69
CA ASN A 85 -7.43 -15.44 -6.43
C ASN A 85 -6.89 -14.79 -7.70
N ASN A 86 -7.52 -13.72 -8.16
CA ASN A 86 -7.15 -13.07 -9.41
C ASN A 86 -5.72 -12.52 -9.44
N LEU A 87 -5.24 -11.98 -8.31
CA LEU A 87 -3.85 -11.52 -8.24
C LEU A 87 -2.86 -12.69 -8.32
N PHE A 88 -3.17 -13.80 -7.66
CA PHE A 88 -2.35 -15.01 -7.75
C PHE A 88 -2.28 -15.53 -9.18
N LEU A 89 -3.42 -15.57 -9.89
CA LEU A 89 -3.46 -15.98 -11.30
C LEU A 89 -2.58 -15.08 -12.16
N PHE A 90 -2.67 -13.76 -11.96
CA PHE A 90 -1.79 -12.82 -12.64
C PHE A 90 -0.30 -13.06 -12.31
N LEU A 91 0.05 -13.17 -11.02
CA LEU A 91 1.46 -13.40 -10.64
C LEU A 91 1.97 -14.74 -11.16
N SER A 92 1.12 -15.76 -11.19
CA SER A 92 1.48 -17.09 -11.74
C SER A 92 1.75 -17.03 -13.23
N SER A 93 1.00 -16.23 -13.98
CA SER A 93 1.26 -16.02 -15.42
C SER A 93 2.56 -15.28 -15.68
N GLN A 94 3.02 -14.43 -14.75
CA GLN A 94 4.27 -13.66 -14.89
C GLN A 94 5.51 -14.44 -14.43
N PHE A 95 5.40 -15.16 -13.29
CA PHE A 95 6.56 -15.70 -12.55
C PHE A 95 6.55 -17.22 -12.42
N GLY A 96 5.48 -17.88 -12.82
CA GLY A 96 5.19 -19.28 -12.53
C GLY A 96 4.52 -19.46 -11.14
N GLU A 97 3.78 -20.55 -11.03
CA GLU A 97 2.94 -20.85 -9.87
C GLU A 97 3.76 -20.95 -8.56
N THR A 98 4.91 -21.62 -8.61
CA THR A 98 5.78 -21.79 -7.42
C THR A 98 6.26 -20.46 -6.87
N ALA A 99 6.70 -19.54 -7.74
CA ALA A 99 7.17 -18.23 -7.34
C ALA A 99 6.02 -17.36 -6.82
N ALA A 100 4.88 -17.36 -7.51
CA ALA A 100 3.68 -16.67 -7.08
C ALA A 100 3.23 -17.14 -5.70
N LEU A 101 3.15 -18.46 -5.46
CA LEU A 101 2.78 -19.04 -4.18
C LEU A 101 3.76 -18.65 -3.06
N SER A 102 5.06 -18.64 -3.35
CA SER A 102 6.08 -18.19 -2.41
C SER A 102 5.88 -16.73 -2.01
N LEU A 103 5.59 -15.84 -2.95
CA LEU A 103 5.30 -14.44 -2.69
C LEU A 103 4.04 -14.25 -1.83
N MET A 104 2.93 -14.95 -2.19
CA MET A 104 1.67 -14.87 -1.44
C MET A 104 1.86 -15.31 0.02
N LYS A 105 2.57 -16.41 0.24
CA LYS A 105 2.87 -16.92 1.60
C LYS A 105 3.78 -15.99 2.37
N LYS A 106 4.88 -15.55 1.75
CA LYS A 106 5.85 -14.65 2.39
C LYS A 106 5.20 -13.36 2.90
N TYR A 107 4.31 -12.78 2.12
CA TYR A 107 3.68 -11.51 2.43
C TYR A 107 2.31 -11.62 3.12
N HIS A 108 1.92 -12.83 3.54
CA HIS A 108 0.60 -13.08 4.13
C HIS A 108 -0.54 -12.52 3.26
N VAL A 109 -0.51 -12.81 1.95
CA VAL A 109 -1.58 -12.43 1.04
C VAL A 109 -2.58 -13.57 0.96
N GLY A 110 -3.85 -13.27 1.21
CA GLY A 110 -4.92 -14.27 1.22
C GLY A 110 -5.95 -14.08 0.12
N THR A 111 -6.90 -15.01 0.06
CA THR A 111 -8.07 -14.95 -0.83
C THR A 111 -9.29 -14.55 0.00
N SER A 112 -10.04 -13.55 -0.49
CA SER A 112 -11.26 -13.08 0.16
C SER A 112 -12.50 -13.49 -0.64
N LYS A 113 -13.56 -13.87 0.08
CA LYS A 113 -14.88 -14.15 -0.51
C LYS A 113 -15.73 -12.91 -0.71
N HIS A 114 -15.25 -11.72 -0.32
CA HIS A 114 -16.00 -10.47 -0.41
C HIS A 114 -16.42 -10.15 -1.86
N TRP A 115 -15.49 -10.37 -2.81
CA TRP A 115 -15.77 -10.42 -4.24
C TRP A 115 -15.16 -11.67 -4.84
N ASN A 116 -15.73 -12.19 -5.91
CA ASN A 116 -15.17 -13.34 -6.60
C ASN A 116 -13.77 -13.02 -7.16
N GLY A 117 -12.76 -13.76 -6.72
CA GLY A 117 -11.37 -13.55 -7.09
C GLY A 117 -10.64 -12.47 -6.27
N ALA A 118 -11.25 -11.94 -5.21
CA ALA A 118 -10.64 -10.88 -4.42
C ALA A 118 -9.43 -11.36 -3.61
N THR A 119 -8.47 -10.45 -3.50
CA THR A 119 -7.24 -10.60 -2.72
C THR A 119 -7.37 -9.85 -1.41
N VAL A 120 -6.83 -10.38 -0.31
CA VAL A 120 -6.64 -9.64 0.93
C VAL A 120 -5.15 -9.50 1.25
N PHE A 121 -4.69 -8.27 1.40
CA PHE A 121 -3.35 -7.91 1.85
C PHE A 121 -3.39 -7.67 3.35
N TRP A 122 -2.81 -8.57 4.13
CA TRP A 122 -2.82 -8.46 5.57
C TRP A 122 -1.72 -7.52 6.06
N GLN A 123 -2.09 -6.59 6.91
CA GLN A 123 -1.16 -5.75 7.66
C GLN A 123 -0.85 -6.46 8.98
N VAL A 124 0.31 -7.10 9.03
CA VAL A 124 0.86 -7.76 10.22
C VAL A 124 2.08 -6.97 10.68
N ASP A 125 2.04 -6.51 11.93
CA ASP A 125 3.12 -5.68 12.47
C ASP A 125 4.38 -6.50 12.80
N ASN A 126 5.44 -5.80 13.20
CA ASN A 126 6.72 -6.41 13.56
C ASN A 126 6.67 -7.30 14.82
N GLN A 127 5.54 -7.31 15.55
CA GLN A 127 5.28 -8.22 16.67
C GLN A 127 4.41 -9.42 16.28
N GLY A 128 4.06 -9.54 15.00
CA GLY A 128 3.18 -10.60 14.47
C GLY A 128 1.69 -10.35 14.73
N LYS A 129 1.28 -9.17 15.19
CA LYS A 129 -0.11 -8.83 15.45
C LYS A 129 -0.81 -8.36 14.18
N VAL A 130 -1.99 -8.91 13.90
CA VAL A 130 -2.79 -8.56 12.70
C VAL A 130 -3.54 -7.26 12.95
N ARG A 131 -3.15 -6.19 12.27
CA ARG A 131 -3.74 -4.85 12.40
C ARG A 131 -5.03 -4.71 11.60
N THR A 132 -5.03 -5.17 10.38
CA THR A 132 -6.18 -5.20 9.46
C THR A 132 -5.81 -5.96 8.20
N GLY A 133 -6.72 -6.03 7.23
CA GLY A 133 -6.47 -6.50 5.88
C GLY A 133 -7.13 -5.58 4.87
N LYS A 134 -6.46 -5.27 3.77
CA LYS A 134 -7.00 -4.50 2.65
C LYS A 134 -7.49 -5.47 1.58
N VAL A 135 -8.80 -5.47 1.33
CA VAL A 135 -9.43 -6.35 0.31
C VAL A 135 -9.51 -5.59 -1.00
N MET A 136 -8.99 -6.19 -2.07
CA MET A 136 -8.95 -5.58 -3.40
C MET A 136 -9.29 -6.61 -4.48
N LEU A 137 -9.84 -6.15 -5.58
CA LEU A 137 -10.11 -6.97 -6.77
C LEU A 137 -9.21 -6.54 -7.92
N TYR A 138 -8.58 -7.53 -8.55
CA TYR A 138 -7.72 -7.36 -9.71
C TYR A 138 -8.27 -8.09 -10.93
N ASN A 139 -7.94 -7.60 -12.11
CA ASN A 139 -8.12 -8.34 -13.34
C ASN A 139 -7.02 -9.41 -13.44
N PRO A 140 -7.34 -10.71 -13.62
CA PRO A 140 -6.35 -11.79 -13.60
C PRO A 140 -5.39 -11.79 -14.80
N ASP A 141 -5.78 -11.16 -15.92
CA ASP A 141 -4.94 -11.12 -17.12
C ASP A 141 -3.97 -9.94 -17.12
N THR A 142 -4.40 -8.79 -16.58
CA THR A 142 -3.62 -7.54 -16.64
C THR A 142 -2.98 -7.15 -15.31
N GLY A 143 -3.40 -7.75 -14.20
CA GLY A 143 -2.96 -7.35 -12.85
C GLY A 143 -3.40 -5.94 -12.44
N LYS A 144 -4.28 -5.29 -13.21
CA LYS A 144 -4.82 -3.96 -12.89
C LYS A 144 -5.99 -4.06 -11.93
N ARG A 145 -6.14 -3.04 -11.07
CA ARG A 145 -7.28 -2.94 -10.15
C ARG A 145 -8.59 -2.82 -10.93
N VAL A 146 -9.63 -3.53 -10.50
CA VAL A 146 -10.98 -3.38 -11.04
C VAL A 146 -11.60 -2.13 -10.41
N LYS A 147 -11.90 -1.13 -11.24
CA LYS A 147 -12.43 0.18 -10.82
C LYS A 147 -13.89 0.38 -11.20
N GLU A 148 -14.41 -0.42 -12.16
CA GLU A 148 -15.79 -0.34 -12.62
C GLU A 148 -16.63 -1.51 -12.04
N PRO A 149 -17.90 -1.30 -11.72
CA PRO A 149 -18.63 -0.02 -11.72
C PRO A 149 -18.29 0.90 -10.53
N TYR A 150 -17.43 0.44 -9.61
CA TYR A 150 -16.88 1.18 -8.47
C TYR A 150 -15.49 0.64 -8.09
N ASN A 151 -14.73 1.39 -7.31
CA ASN A 151 -13.45 0.92 -6.80
C ASN A 151 -13.65 -0.24 -5.83
N HIS A 152 -13.16 -1.43 -6.21
CA HIS A 152 -13.21 -2.63 -5.37
C HIS A 152 -12.10 -2.59 -4.32
N VAL A 153 -12.29 -1.76 -3.31
CA VAL A 153 -11.41 -1.65 -2.13
C VAL A 153 -12.26 -1.68 -0.87
N SER A 154 -11.96 -2.59 0.03
CA SER A 154 -12.59 -2.71 1.33
C SER A 154 -11.57 -3.06 2.42
N TRP A 155 -11.98 -3.05 3.67
CA TRP A 155 -11.10 -3.34 4.79
C TRP A 155 -11.71 -4.41 5.69
N VAL A 156 -10.91 -5.39 6.09
CA VAL A 156 -11.40 -6.51 6.90
C VAL A 156 -12.03 -6.04 8.21
N HIS A 157 -11.43 -5.05 8.89
CA HIS A 157 -12.00 -4.51 10.13
C HIS A 157 -13.40 -3.88 9.94
N SER A 158 -13.77 -3.50 8.73
CA SER A 158 -15.12 -3.01 8.41
C SER A 158 -16.10 -4.12 8.01
N LEU A 159 -15.58 -5.32 7.74
CA LEU A 159 -16.37 -6.47 7.28
C LEU A 159 -16.68 -7.48 8.39
N ILE A 160 -15.98 -7.41 9.51
CA ILE A 160 -16.20 -8.27 10.67
C ILE A 160 -16.96 -7.50 11.76
N PRO A 161 -17.93 -8.16 12.44
CA PRO A 161 -18.67 -7.53 13.53
C PRO A 161 -17.75 -7.22 14.71
N HIS A 162 -17.64 -5.96 15.07
CA HIS A 162 -17.00 -5.52 16.32
C HIS A 162 -17.55 -4.15 16.74
N LYS A 163 -17.54 -3.87 18.04
CA LYS A 163 -17.78 -2.54 18.58
C LYS A 163 -16.43 -1.83 18.72
N ASP A 164 -16.39 -0.57 18.30
CA ASP A 164 -15.30 0.36 18.61
C ASP A 164 -13.90 -0.11 18.22
N TYR A 165 -13.73 -0.51 16.95
CA TYR A 165 -12.42 -0.90 16.45
C TYR A 165 -11.47 0.30 16.34
N ASN A 166 -10.47 0.35 17.21
CA ASN A 166 -9.43 1.37 17.19
C ASN A 166 -8.33 0.97 16.21
N LEU A 167 -8.50 1.36 14.94
CA LEU A 167 -7.58 1.04 13.86
C LEU A 167 -6.22 1.76 14.04
N SER A 168 -5.15 0.99 14.00
CA SER A 168 -3.79 1.51 13.88
C SER A 168 -3.07 0.71 12.80
N GLN A 169 -3.05 1.24 11.59
CA GLN A 169 -2.39 0.60 10.44
C GLN A 169 -0.88 0.47 10.64
N CYS A 170 -0.28 -0.55 10.03
CA CYS A 170 1.15 -0.74 9.89
C CYS A 170 1.50 -0.94 8.40
N PHE A 171 2.78 -0.98 8.06
CA PHE A 171 3.19 -1.25 6.68
C PHE A 171 2.80 -2.66 6.26
N PHE A 172 2.35 -2.80 5.02
CA PHE A 172 2.27 -4.13 4.43
C PHE A 172 3.68 -4.71 4.28
N GLY A 173 3.89 -5.93 4.75
CA GLY A 173 5.22 -6.54 4.82
C GLY A 173 6.04 -6.15 6.07
N GLU A 174 5.47 -5.41 7.04
CA GLU A 174 6.19 -5.00 8.26
C GLU A 174 6.71 -6.19 9.07
N HIS A 175 6.00 -7.31 9.12
CA HIS A 175 6.44 -8.54 9.78
C HIS A 175 7.78 -9.07 9.25
N LEU A 176 8.15 -8.74 8.01
CA LEU A 176 9.42 -9.15 7.40
C LEU A 176 10.63 -8.36 7.93
N LEU A 177 10.41 -7.22 8.61
CA LEU A 177 11.49 -6.39 9.12
C LEU A 177 12.41 -7.12 10.11
N ASN A 178 11.92 -8.17 10.75
CA ASN A 178 12.68 -8.99 11.69
C ASN A 178 13.46 -10.14 11.03
N GLU A 179 13.16 -10.48 9.77
CA GLU A 179 13.82 -11.60 9.07
C GLU A 179 15.28 -11.28 8.75
N ASP A 180 15.54 -10.05 8.31
CA ASP A 180 16.89 -9.61 7.97
C ASP A 180 17.09 -8.12 8.31
N LYS A 181 17.85 -7.87 9.37
CA LYS A 181 18.13 -6.51 9.83
C LYS A 181 19.23 -5.81 9.00
N THR A 182 19.93 -6.53 8.14
CA THR A 182 21.03 -5.99 7.34
C THR A 182 20.58 -5.50 5.96
N LYS A 183 19.49 -6.06 5.43
CA LYS A 183 18.96 -5.64 4.13
C LYS A 183 18.41 -4.21 4.20
N PRO A 184 18.71 -3.36 3.20
CA PRO A 184 18.02 -2.09 3.05
C PRO A 184 16.53 -2.33 2.77
N ILE A 185 15.71 -1.44 3.28
CA ILE A 185 14.26 -1.48 3.09
C ILE A 185 13.91 -0.66 1.85
N ALA A 186 13.05 -1.20 1.00
CA ALA A 186 12.44 -0.47 -0.09
C ALA A 186 10.95 -0.23 0.22
N LEU A 187 10.53 1.03 0.24
CA LEU A 187 9.17 1.44 0.54
C LEU A 187 8.47 1.93 -0.72
N VAL A 188 7.32 1.31 -1.04
CA VAL A 188 6.44 1.64 -2.17
C VAL A 188 5.04 2.04 -1.70
N GLU A 189 4.20 2.55 -2.61
CA GLU A 189 2.81 2.88 -2.29
C GLU A 189 1.92 1.64 -2.20
N SER A 190 2.00 0.76 -3.19
CA SER A 190 1.07 -0.34 -3.40
C SER A 190 1.61 -1.67 -2.89
N GLU A 191 0.73 -2.46 -2.28
CA GLU A 191 1.01 -3.81 -1.81
C GLU A 191 1.40 -4.74 -2.99
N LYS A 192 0.73 -4.61 -4.15
CA LYS A 192 1.06 -5.36 -5.36
C LYS A 192 2.49 -5.05 -5.84
N THR A 193 2.87 -3.78 -5.81
CA THR A 193 4.19 -3.32 -6.22
C THR A 193 5.29 -3.94 -5.35
N SER A 194 5.08 -4.03 -4.03
CA SER A 194 6.06 -4.67 -3.15
C SER A 194 6.25 -6.17 -3.45
N LEU A 195 5.17 -6.90 -3.81
CA LEU A 195 5.26 -8.30 -4.23
C LEU A 195 6.12 -8.45 -5.50
N ILE A 196 5.77 -7.70 -6.54
CA ILE A 196 6.45 -7.76 -7.84
C ILE A 196 7.91 -7.35 -7.70
N ALA A 197 8.17 -6.22 -7.05
CA ALA A 197 9.52 -5.71 -6.87
C ALA A 197 10.38 -6.65 -6.01
N SER A 198 9.83 -7.33 -5.02
CA SER A 198 10.58 -8.30 -4.22
C SER A 198 11.04 -9.53 -5.00
N TYR A 199 10.33 -9.88 -6.09
CA TYR A 199 10.74 -10.94 -6.98
C TYR A 199 11.95 -10.54 -7.85
N TYR A 200 11.91 -9.34 -8.42
CA TYR A 200 12.96 -8.85 -9.30
C TYR A 200 14.20 -8.35 -8.56
N LEU A 201 13.99 -7.73 -7.40
CA LEU A 201 15.02 -7.03 -6.63
C LEU A 201 15.08 -7.57 -5.18
N PRO A 202 15.45 -8.86 -5.00
CA PRO A 202 15.44 -9.55 -3.71
C PRO A 202 16.51 -9.05 -2.72
N GLN A 203 17.43 -8.16 -3.16
CA GLN A 203 18.41 -7.51 -2.30
C GLN A 203 17.80 -6.51 -1.33
N PHE A 204 16.58 -6.04 -1.58
CA PHE A 204 15.81 -5.20 -0.68
C PHE A 204 14.79 -6.02 0.11
N LEU A 205 14.41 -5.48 1.25
CA LEU A 205 13.20 -5.88 1.96
C LEU A 205 12.08 -4.91 1.56
N TRP A 206 11.11 -5.39 0.78
CA TRP A 206 10.05 -4.56 0.24
C TRP A 206 8.87 -4.47 1.18
N ILE A 207 8.40 -3.24 1.46
CA ILE A 207 7.20 -2.95 2.24
C ILE A 207 6.35 -1.93 1.50
N ALA A 208 5.05 -1.83 1.84
CA ALA A 208 4.18 -0.84 1.24
C ALA A 208 3.46 0.02 2.28
N SER A 209 3.30 1.31 1.97
CA SER A 209 2.57 2.27 2.80
C SER A 209 1.05 2.11 2.72
N GLY A 210 0.54 1.42 1.70
CA GLY A 210 -0.89 1.26 1.44
C GLY A 210 -1.54 2.45 0.73
N GLY A 211 -0.75 3.40 0.24
CA GLY A 211 -1.16 4.57 -0.54
C GLY A 211 -0.24 5.77 -0.30
N LYS A 212 -0.41 6.82 -1.09
CA LYS A 212 0.43 8.04 -1.10
C LYS A 212 0.67 8.64 0.29
N ASN A 213 -0.34 8.64 1.15
CA ASN A 213 -0.29 9.17 2.52
C ASN A 213 -0.45 8.10 3.61
N GLY A 214 -0.37 6.81 3.27
CA GLY A 214 -0.71 5.68 4.12
C GLY A 214 -0.04 5.70 5.50
N CYS A 215 0.97 4.85 5.71
CA CYS A 215 1.65 4.74 7.01
C CYS A 215 2.71 5.82 7.29
N PHE A 216 2.65 7.00 6.65
CA PHE A 216 3.59 8.11 6.87
C PHE A 216 3.23 8.96 8.10
N ASN A 217 3.24 8.35 9.28
CA ASN A 217 3.09 9.05 10.56
C ASN A 217 4.17 8.57 11.55
N ALA A 218 4.41 9.34 12.60
CA ALA A 218 5.49 9.08 13.54
C ALA A 218 5.41 7.68 14.18
N LYS A 219 4.19 7.20 14.48
CA LYS A 219 3.97 5.88 15.09
C LYS A 219 4.37 4.76 14.13
N SER A 220 3.91 4.80 12.89
CA SER A 220 4.22 3.77 11.89
C SER A 220 5.69 3.82 11.46
N LEU A 221 6.25 5.03 11.27
CA LEU A 221 7.64 5.20 10.86
C LEU A 221 8.65 4.78 11.94
N SER A 222 8.26 4.76 13.21
CA SER A 222 9.17 4.42 14.31
C SER A 222 9.76 3.01 14.23
N VAL A 223 9.07 2.07 13.55
CA VAL A 223 9.58 0.69 13.34
C VAL A 223 10.78 0.64 12.38
N LEU A 224 10.99 1.72 11.61
CA LEU A 224 12.09 1.85 10.64
C LEU A 224 13.32 2.55 11.23
N ARG A 225 13.31 2.88 12.52
CA ARG A 225 14.45 3.53 13.19
C ARG A 225 15.73 2.71 12.97
N ASP A 226 16.83 3.41 12.75
CA ASP A 226 18.17 2.86 12.52
C ASP A 226 18.28 1.94 11.29
N ARG A 227 17.30 2.02 10.37
CA ARG A 227 17.31 1.26 9.12
C ARG A 227 17.61 2.19 7.93
N ASP A 228 18.23 1.60 6.92
CA ASP A 228 18.39 2.22 5.60
C ASP A 228 17.13 1.99 4.78
N VAL A 229 16.46 3.07 4.39
CA VAL A 229 15.18 3.03 3.68
C VAL A 229 15.29 3.81 2.36
N VAL A 230 14.97 3.14 1.26
CA VAL A 230 14.87 3.78 -0.05
C VAL A 230 13.39 3.91 -0.40
N LEU A 231 12.95 5.12 -0.66
CA LEU A 231 11.59 5.44 -1.07
C LEU A 231 11.45 5.31 -2.58
N PHE A 232 10.47 4.54 -3.06
CA PHE A 232 10.16 4.36 -4.47
C PHE A 232 8.73 4.87 -4.73
N PRO A 233 8.54 6.19 -4.89
CA PRO A 233 7.22 6.76 -5.15
C PRO A 233 6.69 6.35 -6.54
N ASP A 234 5.37 6.29 -6.68
CA ASP A 234 4.72 6.26 -7.98
C ASP A 234 5.01 7.57 -8.72
N LEU A 235 5.01 7.57 -10.06
CA LEU A 235 5.24 8.77 -10.85
C LEU A 235 4.23 9.87 -10.47
N GLY A 236 4.73 11.08 -10.28
CA GLY A 236 3.97 12.23 -9.79
C GLY A 236 3.76 12.28 -8.27
N ALA A 237 4.28 11.30 -7.51
CA ALA A 237 4.26 11.35 -6.05
C ALA A 237 5.62 11.77 -5.43
N THR A 238 6.66 11.94 -6.25
CA THR A 238 8.05 12.18 -5.83
C THR A 238 8.19 13.36 -4.88
N VAL A 239 7.61 14.53 -5.21
CA VAL A 239 7.66 15.73 -4.36
C VAL A 239 6.98 15.45 -3.01
N ALA A 240 5.78 14.86 -3.02
CA ALA A 240 5.05 14.57 -1.79
C ALA A 240 5.79 13.58 -0.88
N TRP A 241 6.60 12.68 -1.44
CA TRP A 241 7.42 11.76 -0.67
C TRP A 241 8.73 12.37 -0.20
N GLN A 242 9.30 13.28 -0.98
CA GLN A 242 10.44 14.09 -0.55
C GLN A 242 10.12 14.89 0.71
N ASP A 243 8.92 15.44 0.82
CA ASP A 243 8.42 16.16 2.01
C ASP A 243 8.31 15.27 3.27
N LYS A 244 8.37 13.95 3.14
CA LYS A 244 8.37 13.03 4.29
C LYS A 244 9.77 12.78 4.86
N LEU A 245 10.83 13.03 4.09
CA LEU A 245 12.21 12.77 4.52
C LEU A 245 12.61 13.49 5.82
N PRO A 246 12.24 14.78 6.05
CA PRO A 246 12.56 15.43 7.32
C PRO A 246 11.96 14.74 8.54
N LEU A 247 10.70 14.28 8.44
CA LEU A 247 10.06 13.51 9.52
C LEU A 247 10.77 12.18 9.77
N MET A 248 11.11 11.46 8.70
CA MET A 248 11.82 10.19 8.81
C MET A 248 13.19 10.37 9.47
N LYS A 249 13.95 11.39 9.07
CA LYS A 249 15.23 11.76 9.66
C LYS A 249 15.09 12.10 11.14
N ALA A 250 14.07 12.87 11.51
CA ALA A 250 13.80 13.22 12.92
C ALA A 250 13.48 11.99 13.79
N LEU A 251 12.95 10.92 13.19
CA LEU A 251 12.68 9.64 13.84
C LEU A 251 13.88 8.67 13.84
N GLY A 252 15.04 9.10 13.31
CA GLY A 252 16.26 8.27 13.25
C GLY A 252 16.26 7.27 12.09
N VAL A 253 15.44 7.48 11.05
CA VAL A 253 15.43 6.64 9.84
C VAL A 253 16.43 7.22 8.83
N ARG A 254 17.33 6.39 8.30
CA ARG A 254 18.25 6.80 7.21
C ARG A 254 17.55 6.61 5.88
N ALA A 255 16.72 7.59 5.50
CA ALA A 255 15.90 7.53 4.31
C ALA A 255 16.54 8.28 3.13
N SER A 256 16.41 7.69 1.94
CA SER A 256 16.74 8.30 0.65
C SER A 256 15.59 8.13 -0.32
N LEU A 257 15.53 8.96 -1.35
CA LEU A 257 14.51 8.93 -2.38
C LEU A 257 15.11 8.38 -3.69
N PHE A 258 14.44 7.42 -4.30
CA PHE A 258 14.74 6.93 -5.64
C PHE A 258 13.88 7.70 -6.64
N ASP A 259 14.44 8.75 -7.22
CA ASP A 259 13.76 9.65 -8.17
C ASP A 259 14.10 9.36 -9.64
N PHE A 260 14.91 8.33 -9.89
CA PHE A 260 15.36 7.97 -11.24
C PHE A 260 14.20 7.72 -12.20
N LEU A 261 13.12 7.09 -11.75
CA LEU A 261 11.95 6.86 -12.60
C LEU A 261 11.31 8.17 -13.02
N GLU A 262 11.16 9.13 -12.08
CA GLU A 262 10.59 10.44 -12.37
C GLU A 262 11.42 11.22 -13.40
N GLN A 263 12.75 11.10 -13.32
CA GLN A 263 13.68 11.77 -14.23
C GLN A 263 13.67 11.18 -15.65
N GLN A 264 13.41 9.87 -15.78
CA GLN A 264 13.45 9.16 -17.06
C GLN A 264 12.07 8.94 -17.69
N ALA A 265 10.99 9.14 -16.91
CA ALA A 265 9.64 8.86 -17.35
C ALA A 265 9.17 9.84 -18.44
N THR A 266 8.45 9.30 -19.43
CA THR A 266 7.73 10.10 -20.41
C THR A 266 6.53 10.80 -19.77
N GLU A 267 6.03 11.87 -20.38
CA GLU A 267 4.81 12.54 -19.89
C GLU A 267 3.59 11.59 -19.93
N GLU A 268 3.57 10.63 -20.85
CA GLU A 268 2.55 9.59 -20.91
C GLU A 268 2.61 8.66 -19.69
N ASP A 269 3.82 8.21 -19.31
CA ASP A 269 4.02 7.36 -18.12
C ASP A 269 3.62 8.11 -16.83
N LYS A 270 3.98 9.40 -16.72
CA LYS A 270 3.58 10.26 -15.59
C LYS A 270 2.07 10.44 -15.51
N SER A 271 1.42 10.65 -16.66
CA SER A 271 -0.05 10.80 -16.71
C SER A 271 -0.79 9.53 -16.26
N LYS A 272 -0.17 8.37 -16.47
CA LYS A 272 -0.68 7.05 -16.04
C LYS A 272 -0.36 6.73 -14.59
N GLY A 273 0.55 7.49 -13.97
CA GLY A 273 1.02 7.26 -12.60
C GLY A 273 1.65 5.86 -12.46
N LEU A 274 2.55 5.50 -13.39
CA LEU A 274 3.23 4.22 -13.35
C LEU A 274 4.15 4.13 -12.13
N ASP A 275 4.37 2.91 -11.66
CA ASP A 275 5.25 2.59 -10.57
C ASP A 275 6.43 1.70 -11.00
N ILE A 276 7.33 1.39 -10.07
CA ILE A 276 8.48 0.54 -10.38
C ILE A 276 8.08 -0.86 -10.90
N ALA A 277 6.95 -1.42 -10.44
CA ALA A 277 6.50 -2.73 -10.90
C ALA A 277 6.08 -2.71 -12.37
N ASP A 278 5.51 -1.59 -12.85
CA ASP A 278 5.13 -1.45 -14.26
C ASP A 278 6.36 -1.48 -15.18
N TYR A 279 7.50 -0.96 -14.73
CA TYR A 279 8.78 -1.04 -15.47
C TYR A 279 9.41 -2.42 -15.35
N LEU A 280 9.41 -3.02 -14.16
CA LEU A 280 9.97 -4.36 -13.94
C LEU A 280 9.25 -5.44 -14.75
N LEU A 281 7.92 -5.35 -14.88
CA LEU A 281 7.12 -6.29 -15.67
C LEU A 281 7.40 -6.22 -17.18
N LYS A 282 8.09 -5.19 -17.66
CA LYS A 282 8.58 -5.13 -19.06
C LYS A 282 9.80 -6.03 -19.30
N ILE A 283 10.48 -6.45 -18.22
CA ILE A 283 11.68 -7.30 -18.25
C ILE A 283 11.23 -8.75 -18.04
N LYS A 284 11.61 -9.64 -18.94
CA LYS A 284 11.34 -11.07 -18.75
C LYS A 284 12.06 -11.59 -17.50
N PRO A 285 11.40 -12.40 -16.65
CA PRO A 285 12.02 -12.97 -15.44
C PRO A 285 13.30 -13.77 -15.71
N SER A 286 13.34 -14.51 -16.80
CA SER A 286 14.52 -15.25 -17.27
C SER A 286 15.70 -14.34 -17.57
N GLU A 287 15.46 -13.21 -18.25
CA GLU A 287 16.47 -12.21 -18.55
C GLU A 287 17.01 -11.55 -17.27
N ALA A 288 16.11 -11.19 -16.36
CA ALA A 288 16.51 -10.61 -15.06
C ALA A 288 17.38 -11.57 -14.24
N ARG A 289 17.03 -12.86 -14.22
CA ARG A 289 17.84 -13.91 -13.55
C ARG A 289 19.21 -14.05 -14.20
N LEU A 290 19.27 -14.10 -15.52
CA LEU A 290 20.54 -14.21 -16.25
C LEU A 290 21.44 -13.02 -15.95
N GLN A 291 20.93 -11.80 -16.01
CA GLN A 291 21.68 -10.59 -15.66
C GLN A 291 22.20 -10.64 -14.21
N ALA A 292 21.39 -11.10 -13.26
CA ALA A 292 21.82 -11.25 -11.86
C ALA A 292 22.93 -12.31 -11.71
N MET A 293 22.86 -13.41 -12.47
CA MET A 293 23.91 -14.45 -12.50
C MET A 293 25.20 -13.91 -13.11
N MET A 294 25.14 -13.20 -14.23
CA MET A 294 26.29 -12.58 -14.91
C MET A 294 26.97 -11.53 -14.03
N LYS A 295 26.21 -10.74 -13.26
CA LYS A 295 26.76 -9.79 -12.29
C LYS A 295 27.55 -10.50 -11.16
N LYS A 296 27.11 -11.67 -10.73
CA LYS A 296 27.80 -12.49 -9.72
C LYS A 296 29.00 -13.22 -10.28
N ASN A 297 28.92 -13.66 -11.54
CA ASN A 297 29.98 -14.40 -12.24
C ASN A 297 30.07 -13.94 -13.70
N PRO A 298 30.96 -12.98 -14.01
CA PRO A 298 31.15 -12.49 -15.39
C PRO A 298 31.58 -13.56 -16.40
N ALA A 299 32.08 -14.73 -15.94
CA ALA A 299 32.43 -15.83 -16.85
C ALA A 299 31.21 -16.42 -17.57
N ILE A 300 30.00 -16.24 -17.03
CA ILE A 300 28.76 -16.70 -17.67
C ILE A 300 28.58 -16.03 -19.03
N GLN A 301 28.88 -14.72 -19.16
CA GLN A 301 28.84 -14.05 -20.46
C GLN A 301 29.75 -14.73 -21.49
N LYS A 302 30.99 -15.09 -21.10
CA LYS A 302 31.92 -15.77 -21.97
C LYS A 302 31.40 -17.14 -22.43
N LEU A 303 30.68 -17.85 -21.54
CA LEU A 303 30.07 -19.14 -21.91
C LEU A 303 28.92 -18.93 -22.90
N ILE A 304 28.08 -17.92 -22.69
CA ILE A 304 26.99 -17.58 -23.60
C ILE A 304 27.54 -17.27 -24.98
N ASP A 305 28.58 -16.42 -25.06
CA ASP A 305 29.17 -16.00 -26.31
C ASP A 305 29.88 -17.18 -27.02
N ALA A 306 30.63 -18.01 -26.27
CA ALA A 306 31.39 -19.13 -26.83
C ALA A 306 30.49 -20.25 -27.36
N PHE A 307 29.40 -20.54 -26.67
CA PHE A 307 28.48 -21.64 -27.00
C PHE A 307 27.18 -21.17 -27.66
N LYS A 308 27.03 -19.86 -27.93
CA LYS A 308 25.83 -19.25 -28.53
C LYS A 308 24.55 -19.67 -27.80
N LEU A 309 24.62 -19.63 -26.48
CA LEU A 309 23.49 -20.03 -25.63
C LEU A 309 22.35 -19.01 -25.73
N GLU A 310 21.14 -19.52 -25.86
CA GLU A 310 19.90 -18.69 -25.83
C GLU A 310 19.07 -18.99 -24.60
N ILE A 311 18.29 -17.99 -24.16
CA ILE A 311 17.33 -18.17 -23.10
C ILE A 311 16.16 -18.97 -23.68
N VAL A 312 15.91 -20.15 -23.14
CA VAL A 312 14.71 -20.92 -23.43
C VAL A 312 13.73 -20.69 -22.28
N ASP A 313 12.68 -19.92 -22.55
CA ASP A 313 11.56 -19.80 -21.61
C ASP A 313 10.74 -21.10 -21.71
N GLU A 314 10.70 -21.89 -20.65
CA GLU A 314 9.78 -23.03 -20.59
C GLU A 314 8.34 -22.49 -20.71
N PRO A 315 7.50 -23.09 -21.57
CA PRO A 315 6.10 -22.71 -21.66
C PRO A 315 5.46 -22.93 -20.29
N GLN A 316 5.07 -21.85 -19.64
CA GLN A 316 4.36 -21.91 -18.37
C GLN A 316 3.06 -22.69 -18.59
N PRO A 317 2.76 -23.72 -17.78
CA PRO A 317 1.50 -24.43 -17.89
C PRO A 317 0.34 -23.43 -17.75
N ARG A 318 -0.50 -23.33 -18.78
CA ARG A 318 -1.69 -22.49 -18.72
C ARG A 318 -2.61 -23.07 -17.66
N PHE A 319 -2.75 -22.36 -16.55
CA PHE A 319 -3.74 -22.70 -15.54
C PHE A 319 -5.11 -22.51 -16.17
N HIS A 320 -5.82 -23.60 -16.40
CA HIS A 320 -7.23 -23.55 -16.73
C HIS A 320 -8.00 -23.62 -15.40
N PRO A 321 -8.69 -22.55 -14.99
CA PRO A 321 -9.54 -22.63 -13.80
C PRO A 321 -10.52 -23.79 -13.98
N PRO A 322 -10.77 -24.60 -12.94
CA PRO A 322 -11.68 -25.71 -13.02
C PRO A 322 -13.04 -25.22 -13.53
N LYS A 323 -13.59 -25.89 -14.54
CA LYS A 323 -14.91 -25.58 -15.09
C LYS A 323 -15.91 -25.52 -13.94
N ARG A 324 -16.63 -24.38 -13.82
CA ARG A 324 -17.65 -24.16 -12.81
C ARG A 324 -18.55 -25.36 -12.71
N GLN A 325 -18.47 -26.15 -11.65
CA GLN A 325 -19.53 -27.05 -11.27
C GLN A 325 -20.70 -26.18 -10.78
N ARG A 326 -21.78 -26.17 -11.53
CA ARG A 326 -23.07 -25.64 -11.09
C ARG A 326 -23.56 -26.57 -9.97
N GLY A 327 -23.83 -26.03 -8.82
CA GLY A 327 -24.58 -26.70 -7.77
C GLY A 327 -23.88 -26.67 -6.43
N PHE A 328 -24.29 -25.78 -5.56
CA PHE A 328 -25.06 -26.04 -4.35
C PHE A 328 -25.36 -24.68 -3.71
N ARG A 329 -26.65 -24.32 -3.77
CA ARG A 329 -27.24 -23.34 -2.86
C ARG A 329 -27.39 -24.04 -1.51
N LEU A 330 -26.86 -23.46 -0.48
CA LEU A 330 -27.36 -23.46 0.88
C LEU A 330 -27.13 -22.07 1.43
#